data_3ce11d321a34a13976c8f2228683dbae
#
_entry.id   3ce11d321a34a13976c8f2228683dbae
#
_cell.length_a   1.000
_cell.length_b   1.000
_cell.length_c   1.000
_cell.angle_alpha   90.00
_cell.angle_beta   90.00
_cell.angle_gamma   90.00
#
_symmetry.space_group_name_H-M   'P 1'
#
loop_
_entity.id
_entity.type
_entity.pdbx_description
1 polymer ?
#
loop_
_entity_poly.entity_id
_entity_poly.type
_entity_poly.pdbx_seq_one_letter_code
_entity_poly.pdbx_strand_id
1 'polypeptide(L)'
;MATASTQSTRTVLECGYKIVPGKEERFAVFNDALYPVAISQDGFESVYGGDIHNSTWRYVGVRFASAEQMNAWHNHPRHKAAQKAAYDRWWTAVYMRKWREAAPGESLHGKVMNETRLAVPAPLDDAQIHALQKSLSSLADLGASPIETLTGEYEAQPYQLIGPNEAVPEIGGAFYLLITHWPSPAATDAWQGSPAYKALQKLGALTSDTFMALPETFPRDHLSEDKLQREWQLEDHG
;
A
#
# COMPACT_ATOMS: atom_id res chain seq x y z
N MET A 1 -38.52 -13.85 -4.37
CA MET A 1 -37.08 -14.10 -4.26
C MET A 1 -36.44 -12.75 -3.95
N ALA A 2 -35.98 -12.53 -2.72
CA ALA A 2 -35.25 -11.32 -2.36
C ALA A 2 -33.86 -11.43 -2.99
N THR A 3 -33.53 -10.56 -3.93
CA THR A 3 -32.17 -10.36 -4.39
C THR A 3 -31.38 -9.87 -3.19
N ALA A 4 -30.49 -10.72 -2.66
CA ALA A 4 -29.51 -10.28 -1.69
C ALA A 4 -28.72 -9.12 -2.35
N SER A 5 -28.96 -7.89 -1.89
CA SER A 5 -28.11 -6.77 -2.20
C SER A 5 -26.73 -7.14 -1.71
N THR A 6 -25.81 -7.49 -2.59
CA THR A 6 -24.40 -7.59 -2.26
C THR A 6 -23.97 -6.19 -1.84
N GLN A 7 -23.98 -5.93 -0.52
CA GLN A 7 -23.46 -4.70 0.00
C GLN A 7 -22.01 -4.56 -0.47
N SER A 8 -21.76 -3.50 -1.22
CA SER A 8 -20.44 -3.14 -1.69
C SER A 8 -19.52 -2.91 -0.48
N THR A 9 -18.36 -3.56 -0.48
CA THR A 9 -17.34 -3.37 0.55
C THR A 9 -16.16 -2.64 -0.06
N ARG A 10 -15.68 -1.60 0.61
CA ARG A 10 -14.50 -0.86 0.19
C ARG A 10 -13.34 -1.82 -0.06
N THR A 11 -12.62 -1.60 -1.15
CA THR A 11 -11.51 -2.44 -1.57
C THR A 11 -10.28 -1.59 -1.79
N VAL A 12 -9.12 -2.10 -1.40
CA VAL A 12 -7.82 -1.46 -1.59
C VAL A 12 -6.98 -2.32 -2.53
N LEU A 13 -6.47 -1.70 -3.60
CA LEU A 13 -5.34 -2.24 -4.35
C LEU A 13 -4.07 -1.66 -3.76
N GLU A 14 -3.31 -2.49 -3.09
CA GLU A 14 -1.99 -2.18 -2.57
C GLU A 14 -0.93 -2.53 -3.61
N CYS A 15 -0.02 -1.61 -3.87
CA CYS A 15 1.13 -1.83 -4.73
C CYS A 15 2.38 -1.22 -4.09
N GLY A 16 3.45 -2.00 -4.03
CA GLY A 16 4.78 -1.49 -3.72
C GLY A 16 5.72 -1.78 -4.87
N TYR A 17 6.65 -0.87 -5.13
CA TYR A 17 7.59 -1.00 -6.25
C TYR A 17 8.93 -0.31 -5.96
N LYS A 18 9.97 -0.82 -6.59
CA LYS A 18 11.28 -0.16 -6.68
C LYS A 18 11.45 0.43 -8.06
N ILE A 19 11.95 1.66 -8.13
CA ILE A 19 12.23 2.32 -9.40
C ILE A 19 13.67 1.99 -9.82
N VAL A 20 13.88 1.86 -11.12
CA VAL A 20 15.24 1.78 -11.71
C VAL A 20 16.03 3.01 -11.31
N PRO A 21 17.22 2.87 -10.69
CA PRO A 21 18.03 4.01 -10.29
C PRO A 21 18.26 5.01 -11.44
N GLY A 22 18.05 6.30 -11.15
CA GLY A 22 18.18 7.39 -12.13
C GLY A 22 16.97 7.59 -13.05
N LYS A 23 15.88 6.85 -12.84
CA LYS A 23 14.63 7.03 -13.61
C LYS A 23 13.48 7.66 -12.79
N GLU A 24 13.75 8.11 -11.57
CA GLU A 24 12.75 8.58 -10.62
C GLU A 24 11.93 9.77 -11.16
N GLU A 25 12.60 10.77 -11.74
CA GLU A 25 11.93 11.96 -12.30
C GLU A 25 11.03 11.59 -13.49
N ARG A 26 11.53 10.74 -14.39
CA ARG A 26 10.75 10.29 -15.55
C ARG A 26 9.55 9.46 -15.11
N PHE A 27 9.73 8.61 -14.11
CA PHE A 27 8.64 7.84 -13.54
C PHE A 27 7.60 8.75 -12.87
N ALA A 28 8.01 9.79 -12.16
CA ALA A 28 7.09 10.74 -11.54
C ALA A 28 6.18 11.40 -12.59
N VAL A 29 6.75 11.92 -13.67
CA VAL A 29 5.96 12.50 -14.80
C VAL A 29 4.98 11.49 -15.39
N PHE A 30 5.41 10.25 -15.56
CA PHE A 30 4.56 9.18 -16.06
C PHE A 30 3.42 8.85 -15.09
N ASN A 31 3.73 8.73 -13.81
CA ASN A 31 2.75 8.44 -12.77
C ASN A 31 1.70 9.55 -12.62
N ASP A 32 2.13 10.82 -12.68
CA ASP A 32 1.25 11.97 -12.59
C ASP A 32 0.25 12.02 -13.77
N ALA A 33 0.64 11.56 -14.95
CA ALA A 33 -0.26 11.44 -16.08
C ALA A 33 -1.33 10.36 -15.90
N LEU A 34 -1.15 9.40 -15.01
CA LEU A 34 -2.11 8.34 -14.71
C LEU A 34 -3.12 8.73 -13.64
N TYR A 35 -2.76 9.65 -12.76
CA TYR A 35 -3.61 10.07 -11.66
C TYR A 35 -5.01 10.53 -12.11
N PRO A 36 -5.15 11.42 -13.14
CA PRO A 36 -6.47 11.80 -13.67
C PRO A 36 -7.28 10.62 -14.21
N VAL A 37 -6.60 9.58 -14.72
CA VAL A 37 -7.30 8.36 -15.20
C VAL A 37 -7.87 7.56 -14.05
N ALA A 38 -7.15 7.46 -12.93
CA ALA A 38 -7.62 6.75 -11.75
C ALA A 38 -8.83 7.45 -11.12
N ILE A 39 -8.74 8.78 -10.90
CA ILE A 39 -9.81 9.55 -10.23
C ILE A 39 -11.09 9.65 -11.07
N SER A 40 -11.00 9.46 -12.38
CA SER A 40 -12.18 9.48 -13.27
C SER A 40 -12.93 8.15 -13.29
N GLN A 41 -12.45 7.13 -12.61
CA GLN A 41 -13.11 5.82 -12.59
C GLN A 41 -14.28 5.78 -11.62
N ASP A 42 -15.34 5.08 -11.99
CA ASP A 42 -16.48 4.85 -11.10
C ASP A 42 -16.03 4.16 -9.81
N GLY A 43 -16.52 4.67 -8.69
CA GLY A 43 -16.22 4.14 -7.36
C GLY A 43 -14.81 4.42 -6.85
N PHE A 44 -14.01 5.23 -7.54
CA PHE A 44 -12.76 5.74 -6.97
C PHE A 44 -13.04 6.55 -5.70
N GLU A 45 -12.33 6.26 -4.62
CA GLU A 45 -12.48 6.97 -3.35
C GLU A 45 -11.24 7.79 -2.99
N SER A 46 -10.07 7.17 -3.07
CA SER A 46 -8.81 7.83 -2.72
C SER A 46 -7.59 7.08 -3.21
N VAL A 47 -6.46 7.77 -3.25
CA VAL A 47 -5.14 7.17 -3.42
C VAL A 47 -4.20 7.79 -2.40
N TYR A 48 -3.40 6.93 -1.77
CA TYR A 48 -2.33 7.34 -0.87
C TYR A 48 -1.04 6.66 -1.30
N GLY A 49 0.07 7.37 -1.22
CA GLY A 49 1.34 6.79 -1.61
C GLY A 49 2.51 7.65 -1.22
N GLY A 50 3.69 7.20 -1.60
CA GLY A 50 4.94 7.90 -1.36
C GLY A 50 6.10 6.97 -1.11
N ASP A 51 7.24 7.58 -0.79
CA ASP A 51 8.44 6.86 -0.44
C ASP A 51 8.28 6.23 0.96
N ILE A 52 8.77 5.01 1.11
CA ILE A 52 8.78 4.31 2.39
C ILE A 52 10.06 4.69 3.12
N HIS A 53 9.94 5.17 4.34
CA HIS A 53 11.10 5.54 5.17
C HIS A 53 12.06 4.37 5.37
N ASN A 54 13.37 4.65 5.22
CA ASN A 54 14.47 3.68 5.31
C ASN A 54 14.35 2.49 4.33
N SER A 55 13.75 2.71 3.19
CA SER A 55 13.56 1.71 2.14
C SER A 55 13.83 2.31 0.77
N THR A 56 14.12 1.46 -0.20
CA THR A 56 14.14 1.82 -1.62
C THR A 56 12.79 1.58 -2.30
N TRP A 57 11.82 1.09 -1.54
CA TRP A 57 10.47 0.87 -2.01
C TRP A 57 9.62 2.12 -1.94
N ARG A 58 8.68 2.21 -2.86
CA ARG A 58 7.57 3.14 -2.85
C ARG A 58 6.27 2.38 -2.66
N TYR A 59 5.32 3.05 -2.05
CA TYR A 59 3.98 2.53 -1.79
C TYR A 59 2.94 3.31 -2.57
N VAL A 60 1.90 2.62 -3.04
CA VAL A 60 0.64 3.21 -3.45
C VAL A 60 -0.52 2.30 -3.06
N GLY A 61 -1.53 2.87 -2.41
CA GLY A 61 -2.79 2.23 -2.09
C GLY A 61 -3.93 2.98 -2.77
N VAL A 62 -4.68 2.31 -3.65
CA VAL A 62 -5.82 2.89 -4.35
C VAL A 62 -7.11 2.27 -3.82
N ARG A 63 -8.06 3.10 -3.41
CA ARG A 63 -9.33 2.67 -2.83
C ARG A 63 -10.47 2.85 -3.80
N PHE A 64 -11.31 1.83 -3.81
CA PHE A 64 -12.56 1.80 -4.56
C PHE A 64 -13.71 1.35 -3.65
N ALA A 65 -14.92 1.82 -3.95
CA ALA A 65 -16.12 1.45 -3.23
C ALA A 65 -16.48 -0.05 -3.37
N SER A 66 -15.92 -0.75 -4.36
CA SER A 66 -16.12 -2.20 -4.54
C SER A 66 -14.98 -2.89 -5.28
N ALA A 67 -14.88 -4.20 -5.10
CA ALA A 67 -13.92 -5.04 -5.83
C ALA A 67 -14.21 -5.06 -7.35
N GLU A 68 -15.46 -4.95 -7.75
CA GLU A 68 -15.84 -4.88 -9.17
C GLU A 68 -15.29 -3.62 -9.83
N GLN A 69 -15.49 -2.47 -9.21
CA GLN A 69 -15.00 -1.17 -9.69
C GLN A 69 -13.47 -1.12 -9.72
N MET A 70 -12.82 -1.63 -8.66
CA MET A 70 -11.37 -1.76 -8.65
C MET A 70 -10.86 -2.65 -9.79
N ASN A 71 -11.53 -3.78 -10.07
CA ASN A 71 -11.15 -4.67 -11.16
C ASN A 71 -11.40 -4.02 -12.53
N ALA A 72 -12.47 -3.24 -12.69
CA ALA A 72 -12.73 -2.47 -13.92
C ALA A 72 -11.59 -1.48 -14.19
N TRP A 73 -11.16 -0.71 -13.17
CA TRP A 73 -10.01 0.17 -13.28
C TRP A 73 -8.72 -0.58 -13.57
N HIS A 74 -8.46 -1.65 -12.82
CA HIS A 74 -7.24 -2.46 -13.00
C HIS A 74 -7.12 -2.99 -14.44
N ASN A 75 -8.25 -3.32 -15.05
CA ASN A 75 -8.34 -3.80 -16.42
C ASN A 75 -8.53 -2.69 -17.47
N HIS A 76 -8.60 -1.43 -17.07
CA HIS A 76 -8.75 -0.31 -18.00
C HIS A 76 -7.57 -0.27 -18.98
N PRO A 77 -7.79 -0.10 -20.30
CA PRO A 77 -6.73 -0.18 -21.32
C PRO A 77 -5.54 0.73 -21.07
N ARG A 78 -5.78 1.97 -20.62
CA ARG A 78 -4.71 2.92 -20.28
C ARG A 78 -3.91 2.45 -19.08
N HIS A 79 -4.57 1.90 -18.05
CA HIS A 79 -3.89 1.37 -16.88
C HIS A 79 -3.06 0.14 -17.22
N LYS A 80 -3.57 -0.78 -18.05
CA LYS A 80 -2.78 -1.92 -18.54
C LYS A 80 -1.56 -1.51 -19.36
N ALA A 81 -1.73 -0.52 -20.24
CA ALA A 81 -0.60 0.01 -20.99
C ALA A 81 0.46 0.64 -20.07
N ALA A 82 0.00 1.33 -19.01
CA ALA A 82 0.86 1.92 -18.01
C ALA A 82 1.58 0.86 -17.16
N GLN A 83 0.88 -0.18 -16.72
CA GLN A 83 1.51 -1.30 -16.04
C GLN A 83 2.59 -1.95 -16.90
N LYS A 84 2.27 -2.24 -18.17
CA LYS A 84 3.26 -2.79 -19.09
C LYS A 84 4.49 -1.89 -19.22
N ALA A 85 4.31 -0.59 -19.40
CA ALA A 85 5.42 0.36 -19.48
C ALA A 85 6.22 0.41 -18.17
N ALA A 86 5.56 0.29 -17.02
CA ALA A 86 6.21 0.26 -15.73
C ALA A 86 7.08 -0.99 -15.56
N TYR A 87 6.56 -2.16 -15.92
CA TYR A 87 7.34 -3.40 -15.93
C TYR A 87 8.51 -3.36 -16.92
N ASP A 88 8.29 -2.83 -18.12
CA ASP A 88 9.29 -2.83 -19.17
C ASP A 88 10.41 -1.79 -18.93
N ARG A 89 10.17 -0.74 -18.15
CA ARG A 89 11.05 0.43 -18.15
C ARG A 89 11.38 1.04 -16.79
N TRP A 90 10.48 0.90 -15.80
CA TRP A 90 10.52 1.74 -14.59
C TRP A 90 10.77 0.98 -13.30
N TRP A 91 10.30 -0.28 -13.22
CA TRP A 91 10.38 -1.06 -11.99
C TRP A 91 11.45 -2.14 -12.02
N THR A 92 12.23 -2.23 -10.96
CA THR A 92 13.14 -3.36 -10.73
C THR A 92 12.49 -4.46 -9.90
N ALA A 93 11.51 -4.10 -9.08
CA ALA A 93 10.72 -5.03 -8.30
C ALA A 93 9.34 -4.45 -8.03
N VAL A 94 8.36 -5.30 -7.84
CA VAL A 94 6.98 -4.90 -7.56
C VAL A 94 6.26 -5.99 -6.77
N TYR A 95 5.33 -5.58 -5.91
CA TYR A 95 4.29 -6.44 -5.38
C TYR A 95 2.93 -5.78 -5.56
N MET A 96 1.86 -6.59 -5.67
CA MET A 96 0.48 -6.12 -5.67
C MET A 96 -0.38 -7.05 -4.85
N ARG A 97 -1.29 -6.47 -4.06
CA ARG A 97 -2.26 -7.21 -3.25
C ARG A 97 -3.60 -6.51 -3.28
N LYS A 98 -4.65 -7.28 -3.09
CA LYS A 98 -6.02 -6.79 -2.98
C LYS A 98 -6.54 -7.08 -1.60
N TRP A 99 -7.18 -6.08 -1.04
CA TRP A 99 -7.77 -6.11 0.29
C TRP A 99 -9.19 -5.59 0.25
N ARG A 100 -10.04 -6.04 1.15
CA ARG A 100 -11.39 -5.52 1.33
C ARG A 100 -11.74 -5.33 2.79
N GLU A 101 -12.65 -4.43 3.07
CA GLU A 101 -13.31 -4.35 4.38
C GLU A 101 -14.18 -5.59 4.62
N ALA A 102 -14.44 -5.89 5.89
CA ALA A 102 -15.46 -6.85 6.27
C ALA A 102 -16.84 -6.33 5.87
N ALA A 103 -17.68 -7.19 5.33
CA ALA A 103 -19.07 -6.85 5.11
C ALA A 103 -19.80 -6.67 6.47
N PRO A 104 -20.89 -5.91 6.55
CA PRO A 104 -21.67 -5.79 7.76
C PRO A 104 -22.09 -7.16 8.31
N GLY A 105 -21.69 -7.43 9.55
CA GLY A 105 -21.92 -8.70 10.24
C GLY A 105 -20.90 -9.80 9.91
N GLU A 106 -19.96 -9.55 9.03
CA GLU A 106 -18.85 -10.46 8.75
C GLU A 106 -17.71 -10.22 9.77
N SER A 107 -17.15 -11.29 10.30
CA SER A 107 -15.97 -11.23 11.14
C SER A 107 -14.71 -11.21 10.29
N LEU A 108 -13.73 -10.40 10.66
CA LEU A 108 -12.40 -10.43 10.07
C LEU A 108 -11.78 -11.84 10.19
N HIS A 109 -11.14 -12.33 9.14
CA HIS A 109 -10.48 -13.64 9.12
C HIS A 109 -9.28 -13.66 8.16
N GLY A 110 -8.43 -14.67 8.33
CA GLY A 110 -7.25 -14.86 7.49
C GLY A 110 -6.21 -13.76 7.67
N LYS A 111 -5.41 -13.54 6.64
CA LYS A 111 -4.42 -12.46 6.62
C LYS A 111 -5.13 -11.11 6.52
N VAL A 112 -4.63 -10.15 7.28
CA VAL A 112 -5.16 -8.78 7.30
C VAL A 112 -4.08 -7.75 7.07
N MET A 113 -4.44 -6.66 6.43
CA MET A 113 -3.67 -5.42 6.35
C MET A 113 -4.30 -4.42 7.31
N ASN A 114 -3.49 -3.78 8.12
CA ASN A 114 -3.91 -2.63 8.91
C ASN A 114 -3.25 -1.37 8.33
N GLU A 115 -4.07 -0.39 8.03
CA GLU A 115 -3.64 0.94 7.65
C GLU A 115 -3.92 1.89 8.80
N THR A 116 -2.87 2.38 9.42
CA THR A 116 -2.94 3.38 10.47
C THR A 116 -2.49 4.72 9.91
N ARG A 117 -3.33 5.74 10.05
CA ARG A 117 -3.01 7.13 9.72
C ARG A 117 -2.70 7.88 11.00
N LEU A 118 -1.52 8.46 11.04
CA LEU A 118 -1.07 9.35 12.11
C LEU A 118 -1.14 10.79 11.61
N ALA A 119 -2.12 11.54 12.08
CA ALA A 119 -2.23 12.98 11.82
C ALA A 119 -1.45 13.76 12.89
N VAL A 120 -0.55 14.63 12.46
CA VAL A 120 0.32 15.45 13.31
C VAL A 120 0.20 16.93 12.96
N PRO A 121 0.35 17.86 13.92
CA PRO A 121 0.20 19.30 13.67
C PRO A 121 1.30 19.88 12.75
N ALA A 122 2.44 19.22 12.67
CA ALA A 122 3.54 19.55 11.77
C ALA A 122 4.29 18.27 11.38
N PRO A 123 5.01 18.25 10.24
CA PRO A 123 5.88 17.13 9.89
C PRO A 123 6.82 16.77 11.05
N LEU A 124 6.99 15.47 11.28
CA LEU A 124 7.92 14.94 12.27
C LEU A 124 9.34 15.25 11.83
N ASP A 125 10.20 15.64 12.77
CA ASP A 125 11.62 15.79 12.53
C ASP A 125 12.35 14.43 12.47
N ASP A 126 13.59 14.44 12.04
CA ASP A 126 14.40 13.22 11.88
C ASP A 126 14.55 12.42 13.19
N ALA A 127 14.65 13.10 14.33
CA ALA A 127 14.76 12.45 15.64
C ALA A 127 13.46 11.75 16.03
N GLN A 128 12.32 12.36 15.74
CA GLN A 128 10.99 11.79 15.97
C GLN A 128 10.75 10.60 15.02
N ILE A 129 11.11 10.73 13.75
CA ILE A 129 11.04 9.61 12.78
C ILE A 129 11.91 8.45 13.24
N HIS A 130 13.15 8.70 13.63
CA HIS A 130 14.06 7.66 14.13
C HIS A 130 13.53 6.97 15.39
N ALA A 131 13.01 7.72 16.35
CA ALA A 131 12.41 7.18 17.56
C ALA A 131 11.16 6.34 17.26
N LEU A 132 10.33 6.80 16.30
CA LEU A 132 9.16 6.06 15.83
C LEU A 132 9.58 4.73 15.18
N GLN A 133 10.51 4.74 14.25
CA GLN A 133 11.01 3.54 13.58
C GLN A 133 11.60 2.53 14.57
N LYS A 134 12.34 3.02 15.57
CA LYS A 134 12.86 2.18 16.65
C LYS A 134 11.73 1.50 17.44
N SER A 135 10.64 2.21 17.72
CA SER A 135 9.48 1.62 18.41
C SER A 135 8.74 0.60 17.55
N LEU A 136 8.67 0.85 16.24
CA LEU A 136 8.02 -0.03 15.27
C LEU A 136 8.82 -1.31 14.97
N SER A 137 10.12 -1.35 15.28
CA SER A 137 10.93 -2.57 15.06
C SER A 137 10.41 -3.78 15.84
N SER A 138 9.71 -3.56 16.96
CA SER A 138 9.09 -4.62 17.77
C SER A 138 7.86 -5.28 17.13
N LEU A 139 7.37 -4.77 15.99
CA LEU A 139 6.20 -5.33 15.30
C LEU A 139 6.45 -6.76 14.79
N ALA A 140 7.69 -7.09 14.44
CA ALA A 140 8.06 -8.44 14.06
C ALA A 140 7.81 -9.46 15.21
N ASP A 141 8.07 -9.05 16.45
CA ASP A 141 7.85 -9.90 17.64
C ASP A 141 6.35 -10.14 17.88
N LEU A 142 5.50 -9.26 17.39
CA LEU A 142 4.04 -9.40 17.42
C LEU A 142 3.49 -10.18 16.23
N GLY A 143 4.36 -10.60 15.30
CA GLY A 143 3.99 -11.37 14.12
C GLY A 143 3.64 -10.55 12.88
N ALA A 144 3.98 -9.25 12.85
CA ALA A 144 3.87 -8.49 11.61
C ALA A 144 4.80 -9.08 10.55
N SER A 145 4.26 -9.27 9.35
CA SER A 145 5.02 -9.84 8.24
C SER A 145 5.80 -8.75 7.52
N PRO A 146 7.07 -8.96 7.17
CA PRO A 146 7.78 -8.13 6.22
C PRO A 146 7.11 -8.22 4.84
N ILE A 147 7.44 -7.26 3.97
CA ILE A 147 6.91 -7.23 2.61
C ILE A 147 7.52 -8.39 1.81
N GLU A 148 6.69 -9.30 1.37
CA GLU A 148 7.04 -10.32 0.39
C GLU A 148 6.71 -9.82 -1.00
N THR A 149 7.69 -9.83 -1.89
CA THR A 149 7.55 -9.38 -3.27
C THR A 149 7.34 -10.56 -4.22
N LEU A 150 6.96 -10.28 -5.46
CA LEU A 150 6.81 -11.29 -6.50
C LEU A 150 8.16 -11.91 -6.92
N THR A 151 9.25 -11.19 -6.71
CA THR A 151 10.61 -11.65 -6.98
C THR A 151 11.24 -12.43 -5.83
N GLY A 152 10.50 -12.62 -4.72
CA GLY A 152 11.03 -13.25 -3.52
C GLY A 152 11.93 -12.35 -2.68
N GLU A 153 12.11 -11.08 -3.06
CA GLU A 153 12.79 -10.10 -2.22
C GLU A 153 11.92 -9.73 -1.02
N TYR A 154 12.54 -9.56 0.12
CA TYR A 154 11.88 -9.16 1.36
C TYR A 154 12.47 -7.86 1.86
N GLU A 155 11.61 -6.96 2.28
CA GLU A 155 12.06 -5.87 3.13
C GLU A 155 12.24 -6.40 4.55
N ALA A 156 13.34 -5.98 5.18
CA ALA A 156 13.61 -6.37 6.56
C ALA A 156 12.61 -5.74 7.55
N GLN A 157 11.92 -4.67 7.14
CA GLN A 157 10.98 -3.97 8.00
C GLN A 157 9.61 -4.68 8.00
N PRO A 158 9.05 -4.96 9.19
CA PRO A 158 7.72 -5.56 9.34
C PRO A 158 6.58 -4.52 9.14
N TYR A 159 6.88 -3.35 8.62
CA TYR A 159 5.95 -2.25 8.41
C TYR A 159 6.42 -1.36 7.24
N GLN A 160 5.52 -0.54 6.75
CA GLN A 160 5.83 0.54 5.80
C GLN A 160 5.37 1.85 6.44
N LEU A 161 6.31 2.76 6.67
CA LEU A 161 6.03 4.12 7.13
C LEU A 161 6.19 5.06 5.95
N ILE A 162 5.12 5.72 5.53
CA ILE A 162 5.04 6.57 4.35
C ILE A 162 4.68 8.00 4.78
N GLY A 163 5.31 8.99 4.21
CA GLY A 163 5.03 10.40 4.44
C GLY A 163 6.26 11.22 4.79
N PRO A 164 6.10 12.50 5.12
CA PRO A 164 4.81 13.17 5.37
C PRO A 164 3.99 13.33 4.08
N ASN A 165 2.68 13.14 4.19
CA ASN A 165 1.72 13.52 3.17
C ASN A 165 1.06 14.84 3.58
N GLU A 166 0.61 15.62 2.61
CA GLU A 166 -0.17 16.82 2.90
C GLU A 166 -1.46 16.43 3.63
N ALA A 167 -1.71 17.10 4.72
CA ALA A 167 -2.97 16.92 5.43
C ALA A 167 -4.12 17.45 4.57
N VAL A 168 -5.30 16.87 4.77
CA VAL A 168 -6.54 17.44 4.24
C VAL A 168 -6.61 18.89 4.71
N PRO A 169 -6.83 19.87 3.81
CA PRO A 169 -6.72 21.31 4.13
C PRO A 169 -7.49 21.76 5.37
N GLU A 170 -8.59 21.05 5.70
CA GLU A 170 -9.44 21.38 6.86
C GLU A 170 -8.82 21.00 8.22
N ILE A 171 -7.83 20.13 8.25
CA ILE A 171 -7.21 19.63 9.50
C ILE A 171 -5.89 20.34 9.79
N GLY A 172 -5.19 20.82 8.74
CA GLY A 172 -3.84 21.37 8.87
C GLY A 172 -2.80 20.30 9.23
N GLY A 173 -1.52 20.65 9.20
CA GLY A 173 -0.44 19.74 9.60
C GLY A 173 -0.02 18.76 8.51
N ALA A 174 0.36 17.57 8.92
CA ALA A 174 0.78 16.48 8.03
C ALA A 174 0.19 15.14 8.51
N PHE A 175 0.17 14.14 7.64
CA PHE A 175 -0.13 12.79 8.06
C PHE A 175 0.89 11.77 7.54
N TYR A 176 1.05 10.71 8.30
CA TYR A 176 1.86 9.54 7.93
C TYR A 176 0.95 8.33 7.82
N LEU A 177 1.25 7.46 6.85
CA LEU A 177 0.64 6.14 6.76
C LEU A 177 1.59 5.11 7.34
N LEU A 178 1.05 4.25 8.19
CA LEU A 178 1.70 3.05 8.65
C LEU A 178 0.91 1.84 8.14
N ILE A 179 1.50 1.10 7.23
CA ILE A 179 0.94 -0.13 6.68
C ILE A 179 1.60 -1.31 7.35
N THR A 180 0.80 -2.24 7.85
CA THR A 180 1.28 -3.47 8.49
C THR A 180 0.44 -4.66 8.00
N HIS A 181 1.11 -5.80 7.81
CA HIS A 181 0.46 -7.04 7.41
C HIS A 181 0.52 -8.06 8.55
N TRP A 182 -0.57 -8.72 8.81
CA TRP A 182 -0.73 -9.63 9.94
C TRP A 182 -1.28 -10.98 9.50
N PRO A 183 -0.85 -12.08 10.13
CA PRO A 183 -1.35 -13.41 9.80
C PRO A 183 -2.81 -13.63 10.20
N SER A 184 -3.32 -12.82 11.13
CA SER A 184 -4.69 -12.92 11.63
C SER A 184 -5.18 -11.61 12.26
N PRO A 185 -6.50 -11.44 12.41
CA PRO A 185 -7.07 -10.30 13.14
C PRO A 185 -6.58 -10.20 14.60
N ALA A 186 -6.43 -11.32 15.29
CA ALA A 186 -5.95 -11.33 16.68
C ALA A 186 -4.55 -10.70 16.84
N ALA A 187 -3.68 -10.87 15.84
CA ALA A 187 -2.37 -10.22 15.85
C ALA A 187 -2.50 -8.68 15.69
N THR A 188 -3.50 -8.22 14.93
CA THR A 188 -3.82 -6.78 14.81
C THR A 188 -4.31 -6.20 16.13
N ASP A 189 -5.13 -6.95 16.88
CA ASP A 189 -5.59 -6.53 18.21
C ASP A 189 -4.42 -6.40 19.19
N ALA A 190 -3.49 -7.36 19.17
CA ALA A 190 -2.26 -7.29 19.96
C ALA A 190 -1.40 -6.06 19.59
N TRP A 191 -1.33 -5.72 18.31
CA TRP A 191 -0.68 -4.50 17.84
C TRP A 191 -1.31 -3.25 18.43
N GLN A 192 -2.62 -3.10 18.35
CA GLN A 192 -3.32 -1.93 18.89
C GLN A 192 -3.18 -1.79 20.42
N GLY A 193 -2.97 -2.89 21.12
CA GLY A 193 -2.64 -2.91 22.56
C GLY A 193 -1.18 -2.61 22.91
N SER A 194 -0.29 -2.61 21.91
CA SER A 194 1.16 -2.58 22.12
C SER A 194 1.73 -1.25 22.61
N PRO A 195 2.92 -1.24 23.23
CA PRO A 195 3.63 0.00 23.55
C PRO A 195 3.94 0.86 22.32
N ALA A 196 4.20 0.24 21.17
CA ALA A 196 4.50 0.94 19.91
C ALA A 196 3.26 1.72 19.41
N TYR A 197 2.07 1.11 19.46
CA TYR A 197 0.82 1.80 19.11
C TYR A 197 0.55 2.99 20.04
N LYS A 198 0.76 2.80 21.36
CA LYS A 198 0.65 3.86 22.34
C LYS A 198 1.67 4.99 22.14
N ALA A 199 2.87 4.67 21.62
CA ALA A 199 3.84 5.70 21.26
C ALA A 199 3.37 6.55 20.07
N LEU A 200 2.75 5.94 19.06
CA LEU A 200 2.10 6.68 17.95
C LEU A 200 1.00 7.63 18.46
N GLN A 201 0.14 7.16 19.36
CA GLN A 201 -0.93 7.99 19.95
C GLN A 201 -0.43 9.25 20.66
N LYS A 202 0.81 9.24 21.15
CA LYS A 202 1.44 10.42 21.78
C LYS A 202 1.94 11.45 20.77
N LEU A 203 2.15 11.05 19.52
CA LEU A 203 2.62 11.94 18.45
C LEU A 203 1.46 12.70 17.81
N GLY A 204 0.28 12.10 17.72
CA GLY A 204 -0.86 12.71 17.06
C GLY A 204 -2.13 11.87 17.10
N ALA A 205 -3.12 12.29 16.35
CA ALA A 205 -4.39 11.57 16.23
C ALA A 205 -4.21 10.35 15.31
N LEU A 206 -4.73 9.19 15.76
CA LEU A 206 -4.72 7.96 14.99
C LEU A 206 -6.11 7.59 14.47
N THR A 207 -6.15 7.17 13.22
CA THR A 207 -7.27 6.39 12.67
C THR A 207 -6.71 5.12 12.05
N SER A 208 -7.41 4.00 12.21
CA SER A 208 -6.97 2.71 11.69
C SER A 208 -8.10 2.00 11.00
N ASP A 209 -7.84 1.56 9.77
CA ASP A 209 -8.72 0.71 8.99
C ASP A 209 -8.07 -0.68 8.87
N THR A 210 -8.86 -1.73 8.98
CA THR A 210 -8.39 -3.12 8.83
C THR A 210 -9.11 -3.78 7.68
N PHE A 211 -8.32 -4.39 6.81
CA PHE A 211 -8.79 -5.01 5.58
C PHE A 211 -8.39 -6.49 5.56
N MET A 212 -9.27 -7.34 5.02
CA MET A 212 -8.98 -8.75 4.78
C MET A 212 -8.38 -8.97 3.40
N ALA A 213 -7.49 -9.93 3.27
CA ALA A 213 -6.97 -10.33 1.98
C ALA A 213 -8.09 -10.87 1.08
N LEU A 214 -8.19 -10.33 -0.13
CA LEU A 214 -8.96 -10.96 -1.20
C LEU A 214 -8.15 -12.14 -1.75
N PRO A 215 -8.82 -13.23 -2.18
CA PRO A 215 -8.14 -14.28 -2.93
C PRO A 215 -7.38 -13.64 -4.10
N GLU A 216 -6.13 -14.03 -4.30
CA GLU A 216 -5.32 -13.53 -5.39
C GLU A 216 -6.03 -13.79 -6.72
N THR A 217 -6.54 -12.74 -7.33
CA THR A 217 -7.15 -12.78 -8.65
C THR A 217 -6.17 -12.31 -9.73
N PHE A 218 -4.93 -11.97 -9.34
CA PHE A 218 -3.86 -11.68 -10.29
C PHE A 218 -3.19 -12.98 -10.67
N PRO A 219 -3.25 -13.37 -11.94
CA PRO A 219 -2.39 -14.44 -12.41
C PRO A 219 -0.94 -13.98 -12.19
N ARG A 220 -0.16 -14.77 -11.47
CA ARG A 220 1.30 -14.61 -11.38
C ARG A 220 1.96 -14.59 -12.76
N ASP A 221 1.24 -15.07 -13.76
CA ASP A 221 1.65 -15.28 -15.15
C ASP A 221 2.04 -13.99 -15.90
N HIS A 222 1.68 -12.81 -15.41
CA HIS A 222 2.12 -11.55 -16.00
C HIS A 222 3.50 -11.11 -15.55
N LEU A 223 4.03 -11.74 -14.49
CA LEU A 223 5.30 -11.43 -13.85
C LEU A 223 6.06 -12.73 -13.60
N SER A 224 6.35 -13.48 -14.65
CA SER A 224 7.31 -14.58 -14.48
C SER A 224 8.64 -13.95 -14.01
N GLU A 225 9.19 -14.48 -12.92
CA GLU A 225 10.48 -14.08 -12.36
C GLU A 225 11.56 -13.98 -13.47
N ASP A 226 11.51 -14.88 -14.42
CA ASP A 226 12.35 -14.91 -15.63
C ASP A 226 12.22 -13.65 -16.50
N LYS A 227 11.06 -13.04 -16.56
CA LYS A 227 10.82 -11.87 -17.41
C LYS A 227 11.34 -10.59 -16.76
N LEU A 228 11.12 -10.43 -15.46
CA LEU A 228 11.68 -9.32 -14.70
C LEU A 228 13.21 -9.38 -14.67
N GLN A 229 13.82 -10.55 -14.44
CA GLN A 229 15.27 -10.70 -14.39
C GLN A 229 15.97 -10.55 -15.74
N ARG A 230 15.37 -11.00 -16.83
CA ARG A 230 16.01 -10.95 -18.16
C ARG A 230 15.90 -9.60 -18.85
N GLU A 231 14.80 -8.91 -18.71
CA GLU A 231 14.59 -7.62 -19.40
C GLU A 231 15.36 -6.48 -18.71
N TRP A 232 15.65 -6.58 -17.42
CA TRP A 232 16.45 -5.60 -16.68
C TRP A 232 17.95 -5.66 -16.95
N GLN A 233 18.45 -6.81 -17.41
CA GLN A 233 19.86 -7.00 -17.70
C GLN A 233 20.28 -6.60 -19.11
N LEU A 234 19.34 -6.37 -20.03
CA LEU A 234 19.63 -6.35 -21.45
C LEU A 234 19.47 -5.01 -22.16
N GLU A 235 18.96 -3.97 -21.54
CA GLU A 235 18.77 -2.71 -22.25
C GLU A 235 19.22 -1.51 -21.44
N ASP A 236 20.28 -0.89 -21.94
CA ASP A 236 20.63 0.50 -21.68
C ASP A 236 19.51 1.36 -22.32
N HIS A 237 18.44 1.55 -21.60
CA HIS A 237 17.29 2.33 -22.06
C HIS A 237 17.59 3.82 -21.95
N GLY A 238 18.26 4.35 -22.98
CA GLY A 238 18.53 5.77 -23.17
C GLY A 238 17.32 6.67 -23.11
#